data_718e120ad16a951932b3c75a04f90887
#
_entry.id   718e120ad16a951932b3c75a04f90887
#
_cell.length_a   1.000
_cell.length_b   1.000
_cell.length_c   1.000
_cell.angle_alpha   90.00
_cell.angle_beta   90.00
_cell.angle_gamma   90.00
#
_symmetry.space_group_name_H-M   'P 1'
#
loop_
_entity.id
_entity.type
_entity.pdbx_description
1 polymer ?
#
loop_
_entity_poly.entity_id
_entity_poly.type
_entity_poly.pdbx_seq_one_letter_code
_entity_poly.pdbx_strand_id
1 'polypeptide(L)'
;HAIGGDHCAPEEMLDRSRAETARCEAFIRKTGLVDLPKEPLEIMWTPLFLRAYAGAFLDAPGPLDRGEKSFFYVTPAPDDATPEQVESKMREDNNRMLALLAIHEAIPGHYLQLAAANQTPRLLRAAFGSGVFAEGWAVYVTQVMLDEGFGDGDLALELVHWKFYLRCIANALLDAGIHADNRDEAWALNLMVGQSWQEEAEAKAKYLRARLTSTQLPTYFVGSMGCWEVEDRARRAAGGPVAHVDGAELPGSRVETPGFSRPKHLRAV
;
A
#
# COMPACT_ATOMS: atom_id res chain seq x y z
N HIS A 1 -1.23 21.82 -1.74
CA HIS A 1 -0.77 22.25 -3.07
C HIS A 1 0.77 22.29 -3.20
N ALA A 2 1.53 22.87 -2.24
CA ALA A 2 2.99 22.99 -2.38
C ALA A 2 3.70 21.61 -2.47
N ILE A 3 3.29 20.65 -1.65
CA ILE A 3 3.90 19.30 -1.65
C ILE A 3 3.56 18.54 -2.93
N GLY A 4 2.32 18.64 -3.42
CA GLY A 4 1.92 17.99 -4.68
C GLY A 4 2.66 18.53 -5.90
N GLY A 5 3.09 19.80 -5.88
CA GLY A 5 3.89 20.39 -6.95
C GLY A 5 5.36 19.94 -6.97
N ASP A 6 5.82 19.18 -5.96
CA ASP A 6 7.17 18.57 -5.93
C ASP A 6 7.11 17.18 -6.59
N HIS A 7 7.01 17.14 -7.90
CA HIS A 7 7.00 15.91 -8.70
C HIS A 7 8.05 15.93 -9.80
N CYS A 8 8.43 14.75 -10.27
CA CYS A 8 9.29 14.59 -11.45
C CYS A 8 8.48 14.82 -12.75
N ALA A 9 9.15 14.88 -13.88
CA ALA A 9 8.48 14.85 -15.17
C ALA A 9 7.77 13.50 -15.40
N PRO A 10 6.66 13.44 -16.15
CA PRO A 10 5.89 12.21 -16.38
C PRO A 10 6.74 11.05 -16.90
N GLU A 11 7.67 11.33 -17.81
CA GLU A 11 8.60 10.35 -18.40
C GLU A 11 9.63 9.82 -17.39
N GLU A 12 9.89 10.53 -16.29
CA GLU A 12 10.86 10.17 -15.25
C GLU A 12 10.24 9.31 -14.14
N MET A 13 8.91 9.17 -14.08
CA MET A 13 8.22 8.43 -13.02
C MET A 13 8.76 7.01 -12.83
N LEU A 14 9.06 6.32 -13.93
CA LEU A 14 9.56 4.95 -13.87
C LEU A 14 10.94 4.88 -13.23
N ASP A 15 11.85 5.76 -13.64
CA ASP A 15 13.20 5.80 -13.07
C ASP A 15 13.17 6.28 -11.60
N ARG A 16 12.27 7.18 -11.28
CA ARG A 16 12.03 7.59 -9.89
C ARG A 16 11.52 6.42 -9.05
N SER A 17 10.57 5.64 -9.55
CA SER A 17 10.06 4.44 -8.85
C SER A 17 11.14 3.39 -8.63
N ARG A 18 12.02 3.18 -9.61
CA ARG A 18 13.21 2.32 -9.47
C ARG A 18 14.16 2.82 -8.39
N ALA A 19 14.45 4.12 -8.39
CA ALA A 19 15.33 4.73 -7.40
C ALA A 19 14.75 4.62 -5.97
N GLU A 20 13.45 4.87 -5.80
CA GLU A 20 12.81 4.73 -4.50
C GLU A 20 12.74 3.27 -4.01
N THR A 21 12.51 2.32 -4.91
CA THR A 21 12.58 0.89 -4.56
C THR A 21 13.99 0.49 -4.12
N ALA A 22 15.03 0.94 -4.82
CA ALA A 22 16.40 0.69 -4.41
C ALA A 22 16.73 1.35 -3.05
N ARG A 23 16.15 2.53 -2.78
CA ARG A 23 16.28 3.21 -1.47
C ARG A 23 15.62 2.41 -0.35
N CYS A 24 14.42 1.85 -0.59
CA CYS A 24 13.75 0.96 0.35
C CYS A 24 14.59 -0.29 0.64
N GLU A 25 15.12 -0.92 -0.39
CA GLU A 25 15.99 -2.09 -0.25
C GLU A 25 17.26 -1.78 0.58
N ALA A 26 17.94 -0.67 0.29
CA ALA A 26 19.10 -0.23 1.02
C ALA A 26 18.79 0.05 2.50
N PHE A 27 17.64 0.66 2.79
CA PHE A 27 17.17 0.92 4.14
C PHE A 27 16.93 -0.39 4.91
N ILE A 28 16.22 -1.36 4.31
CA ILE A 28 15.97 -2.67 4.92
C ILE A 28 17.29 -3.41 5.18
N ARG A 29 18.23 -3.40 4.23
CA ARG A 29 19.58 -3.99 4.44
C ARG A 29 20.34 -3.34 5.59
N LYS A 30 20.27 -2.01 5.71
CA LYS A 30 20.92 -1.24 6.78
C LYS A 30 20.31 -1.54 8.14
N THR A 31 18.99 -1.56 8.25
CA THR A 31 18.27 -1.75 9.51
C THR A 31 18.13 -3.23 9.89
N GLY A 32 18.11 -4.12 8.89
CA GLY A 32 17.81 -5.55 9.06
C GLY A 32 16.42 -5.77 9.62
N LEU A 33 15.47 -4.93 9.22
CA LEU A 33 14.09 -4.95 9.67
C LEU A 33 13.40 -6.26 9.28
N VAL A 34 13.68 -6.74 8.05
CA VAL A 34 13.15 -7.99 7.52
C VAL A 34 14.12 -8.58 6.49
N ASP A 35 14.03 -9.88 6.24
CA ASP A 35 14.81 -10.55 5.20
C ASP A 35 14.21 -10.24 3.82
N LEU A 36 15.06 -9.89 2.85
CA LEU A 36 14.64 -9.58 1.49
C LEU A 36 14.36 -10.87 0.70
N PRO A 37 13.33 -10.86 -0.19
CA PRO A 37 13.12 -11.95 -1.15
C PRO A 37 14.33 -12.17 -2.06
N LYS A 38 14.47 -13.38 -2.57
CA LYS A 38 15.53 -13.74 -3.54
C LYS A 38 15.03 -13.71 -4.98
N GLU A 39 13.73 -13.76 -5.15
CA GLU A 39 13.04 -13.71 -6.43
C GLU A 39 13.31 -12.35 -7.10
N PRO A 40 13.37 -12.27 -8.44
CA PRO A 40 13.58 -11.00 -9.11
C PRO A 40 12.31 -10.14 -9.14
N LEU A 41 12.47 -8.84 -8.87
CA LEU A 41 11.44 -7.81 -9.06
C LEU A 41 11.84 -6.95 -10.27
N GLU A 42 10.94 -6.82 -11.21
CA GLU A 42 11.11 -5.94 -12.37
C GLU A 42 10.13 -4.77 -12.27
N ILE A 43 10.62 -3.54 -12.47
CA ILE A 43 9.82 -2.31 -12.40
C ILE A 43 9.66 -1.76 -13.78
N MET A 44 8.42 -1.63 -14.26
CA MET A 44 8.14 -1.27 -15.64
C MET A 44 6.82 -0.51 -15.79
N TRP A 45 6.65 0.10 -16.96
CA TRP A 45 5.39 0.74 -17.31
C TRP A 45 4.26 -0.29 -17.41
N THR A 46 3.08 0.10 -16.91
CA THR A 46 1.87 -0.70 -17.05
C THR A 46 1.54 -0.91 -18.52
N PRO A 47 1.40 -2.16 -18.99
CA PRO A 47 0.92 -2.48 -20.32
C PRO A 47 -0.42 -1.80 -20.62
N LEU A 48 -0.64 -1.37 -21.86
CA LEU A 48 -1.80 -0.57 -22.27
C LEU A 48 -3.14 -1.17 -21.80
N PHE A 49 -3.30 -2.49 -21.94
CA PHE A 49 -4.53 -3.19 -21.58
C PHE A 49 -4.79 -3.30 -20.05
N LEU A 50 -3.80 -2.98 -19.21
CA LEU A 50 -3.91 -2.96 -17.75
C LEU A 50 -3.97 -1.54 -17.16
N ARG A 51 -3.78 -0.49 -17.97
CA ARG A 51 -3.71 0.90 -17.45
C ARG A 51 -4.97 1.39 -16.75
N ALA A 52 -6.11 0.80 -17.03
CA ALA A 52 -7.37 1.12 -16.34
C ALA A 52 -7.51 0.45 -14.96
N TYR A 53 -6.58 -0.44 -14.60
CA TYR A 53 -6.67 -1.23 -13.36
C TYR A 53 -6.34 -0.40 -12.12
N ALA A 54 -5.16 0.22 -12.09
CA ALA A 54 -4.69 1.05 -10.98
C ALA A 54 -3.59 2.02 -11.43
N GLY A 55 -3.29 3.02 -10.60
CA GLY A 55 -2.16 3.95 -10.82
C GLY A 55 -0.79 3.29 -10.66
N ALA A 56 -0.70 2.29 -9.79
CA ALA A 56 0.44 1.41 -9.62
C ALA A 56 -0.05 0.10 -9.02
N PHE A 57 0.63 -1.02 -9.27
CA PHE A 57 0.29 -2.30 -8.67
C PHE A 57 1.41 -3.32 -8.84
N LEU A 58 1.41 -4.33 -7.97
CA LEU A 58 2.26 -5.50 -8.08
C LEU A 58 1.52 -6.63 -8.80
N ASP A 59 2.20 -7.25 -9.76
CA ASP A 59 1.84 -8.54 -10.35
C ASP A 59 2.89 -9.57 -9.93
N ALA A 60 2.49 -10.50 -9.10
CA ALA A 60 3.37 -11.53 -8.55
C ALA A 60 2.94 -12.91 -9.01
N PRO A 61 3.90 -13.85 -9.15
CA PRO A 61 3.57 -15.23 -9.44
C PRO A 61 2.59 -15.82 -8.42
N GLY A 62 1.74 -16.70 -8.88
CA GLY A 62 0.89 -17.48 -7.99
C GLY A 62 1.73 -18.45 -7.11
N PRO A 63 1.14 -18.98 -6.02
CA PRO A 63 1.87 -19.80 -5.06
C PRO A 63 2.32 -21.17 -5.62
N LEU A 64 1.81 -21.57 -6.78
CA LEU A 64 2.20 -22.80 -7.47
C LEU A 64 3.15 -22.56 -8.63
N ASP A 65 3.33 -21.30 -9.05
CA ASP A 65 4.26 -20.92 -10.10
C ASP A 65 5.69 -20.89 -9.55
N ARG A 66 6.63 -21.37 -10.32
CA ARG A 66 8.03 -21.49 -9.88
C ARG A 66 8.95 -20.81 -10.89
N GLY A 67 9.88 -19.99 -10.37
CA GLY A 67 10.90 -19.35 -11.20
C GLY A 67 10.40 -18.16 -12.00
N GLU A 68 9.17 -17.74 -11.80
CA GLU A 68 8.59 -16.55 -12.40
C GLU A 68 9.06 -15.28 -11.68
N LYS A 69 8.99 -14.14 -12.40
CA LYS A 69 9.33 -12.81 -11.88
C LYS A 69 8.08 -12.13 -11.30
N SER A 70 8.30 -11.24 -10.36
CA SER A 70 7.30 -10.26 -9.96
C SER A 70 7.49 -8.95 -10.74
N PHE A 71 6.39 -8.26 -11.03
CA PHE A 71 6.40 -6.99 -11.75
C PHE A 71 5.73 -5.90 -10.92
N PHE A 72 6.47 -4.84 -10.63
CA PHE A 72 5.89 -3.62 -10.11
C PHE A 72 5.57 -2.70 -11.29
N TYR A 73 4.30 -2.54 -11.59
CA TYR A 73 3.80 -1.71 -12.67
C TYR A 73 3.53 -0.28 -12.20
N VAL A 74 4.04 0.68 -12.97
CA VAL A 74 3.78 2.12 -12.80
C VAL A 74 2.93 2.59 -13.98
N THR A 75 1.77 3.16 -13.71
CA THR A 75 0.83 3.56 -14.76
C THR A 75 1.08 5.02 -15.17
N PRO A 76 1.45 5.29 -16.43
CA PRO A 76 1.61 6.66 -16.91
C PRO A 76 0.26 7.37 -17.03
N ALA A 77 0.27 8.68 -17.24
CA ALA A 77 -0.93 9.40 -17.66
C ALA A 77 -1.45 8.81 -18.99
N PRO A 78 -2.77 8.85 -19.25
CA PRO A 78 -3.32 8.45 -20.55
C PRO A 78 -2.67 9.20 -21.72
N ASP A 79 -2.48 8.54 -22.85
CA ASP A 79 -1.81 9.13 -24.01
C ASP A 79 -2.62 10.32 -24.61
N ASP A 80 -3.93 10.38 -24.35
CA ASP A 80 -4.86 11.44 -24.75
C ASP A 80 -5.20 12.42 -23.63
N ALA A 81 -4.49 12.36 -22.49
CA ALA A 81 -4.72 13.27 -21.38
C ALA A 81 -4.38 14.70 -21.72
N THR A 82 -5.23 15.65 -21.24
CA THR A 82 -4.91 17.07 -21.36
C THR A 82 -3.76 17.45 -20.42
N PRO A 83 -3.05 18.56 -20.66
CA PRO A 83 -1.99 19.03 -19.77
C PRO A 83 -2.44 19.14 -18.30
N GLU A 84 -3.67 19.58 -18.06
CA GLU A 84 -4.24 19.71 -16.72
C GLU A 84 -4.47 18.34 -16.05
N GLN A 85 -4.86 17.33 -16.84
CA GLN A 85 -5.02 15.94 -16.35
C GLN A 85 -3.66 15.31 -16.03
N VAL A 86 -2.66 15.57 -16.86
CA VAL A 86 -1.28 15.13 -16.60
C VAL A 86 -0.77 15.76 -15.31
N GLU A 87 -0.93 17.08 -15.16
CA GLU A 87 -0.52 17.81 -13.96
C GLU A 87 -1.25 17.31 -12.71
N SER A 88 -2.57 17.05 -12.78
CA SER A 88 -3.35 16.49 -11.68
C SER A 88 -2.82 15.13 -11.26
N LYS A 89 -2.49 14.24 -12.24
CA LYS A 89 -1.88 12.95 -11.95
C LYS A 89 -0.51 13.11 -11.31
N MET A 90 0.34 13.98 -11.83
CA MET A 90 1.68 14.20 -11.28
C MET A 90 1.64 14.76 -9.85
N ARG A 91 0.65 15.59 -9.52
CA ARG A 91 0.43 16.05 -8.14
C ARG A 91 0.00 14.92 -7.19
N GLU A 92 -0.81 13.98 -7.68
CA GLU A 92 -1.19 12.80 -6.89
C GLU A 92 0.00 11.86 -6.72
N ASP A 93 0.72 11.56 -7.81
CA ASP A 93 1.90 10.69 -7.83
C ASP A 93 3.22 11.48 -7.65
N ASN A 94 3.20 12.48 -6.76
CA ASN A 94 4.38 13.30 -6.48
C ASN A 94 5.55 12.45 -5.94
N ASN A 95 6.75 13.06 -5.87
CA ASN A 95 7.98 12.37 -5.47
C ASN A 95 7.87 11.61 -4.14
N ARG A 96 7.09 12.11 -3.19
CA ARG A 96 6.88 11.45 -1.90
C ARG A 96 5.87 10.32 -1.98
N MET A 97 4.83 10.49 -2.80
CA MET A 97 3.88 9.40 -3.07
C MET A 97 4.58 8.23 -3.80
N LEU A 98 5.46 8.50 -4.77
CA LEU A 98 6.25 7.44 -5.42
C LEU A 98 7.13 6.68 -4.42
N ALA A 99 7.68 7.35 -3.41
CA ALA A 99 8.41 6.68 -2.33
C ALA A 99 7.48 5.76 -1.49
N LEU A 100 6.26 6.22 -1.15
CA LEU A 100 5.29 5.40 -0.44
C LEU A 100 4.78 4.23 -1.29
N LEU A 101 4.57 4.43 -2.59
CA LEU A 101 4.20 3.37 -3.53
C LEU A 101 5.32 2.32 -3.66
N ALA A 102 6.59 2.73 -3.65
CA ALA A 102 7.71 1.79 -3.64
C ALA A 102 7.73 0.93 -2.38
N ILE A 103 7.35 1.49 -1.21
CA ILE A 103 7.18 0.71 0.02
C ILE A 103 5.97 -0.22 -0.13
N HIS A 104 4.83 0.29 -0.57
CA HIS A 104 3.55 -0.43 -0.64
C HIS A 104 3.57 -1.58 -1.64
N GLU A 105 4.00 -1.32 -2.89
CA GLU A 105 4.00 -2.31 -3.96
C GLU A 105 5.22 -3.23 -3.90
N ALA A 106 6.38 -2.68 -3.52
CA ALA A 106 7.63 -3.43 -3.56
C ALA A 106 8.09 -3.85 -2.14
N ILE A 107 8.97 -3.07 -1.51
CA ILE A 107 9.72 -3.46 -0.32
C ILE A 107 9.49 -2.50 0.86
N PRO A 108 8.96 -3.01 1.98
CA PRO A 108 8.60 -4.39 2.34
C PRO A 108 7.12 -4.74 2.12
N GLY A 109 6.44 -4.12 1.15
CA GLY A 109 5.02 -4.25 0.87
C GLY A 109 4.62 -5.56 0.17
N HIS A 110 3.79 -5.45 -0.87
CA HIS A 110 3.19 -6.59 -1.57
C HIS A 110 4.20 -7.59 -2.10
N TYR A 111 5.29 -7.14 -2.74
CA TYR A 111 6.30 -8.04 -3.28
C TYR A 111 6.93 -8.93 -2.20
N LEU A 112 7.34 -8.36 -1.08
CA LEU A 112 7.92 -9.13 0.02
C LEU A 112 6.89 -10.07 0.63
N GLN A 113 5.67 -9.59 0.88
CA GLN A 113 4.60 -10.35 1.50
C GLN A 113 4.20 -11.55 0.65
N LEU A 114 4.02 -11.37 -0.67
CA LEU A 114 3.63 -12.45 -1.58
C LEU A 114 4.77 -13.43 -1.80
N ALA A 115 6.03 -12.97 -1.93
CA ALA A 115 7.18 -13.84 -2.00
C ALA A 115 7.31 -14.74 -0.74
N ALA A 116 7.07 -14.17 0.46
CA ALA A 116 7.03 -14.94 1.70
C ALA A 116 5.84 -15.91 1.75
N ALA A 117 4.65 -15.48 1.34
CA ALA A 117 3.45 -16.31 1.29
C ALA A 117 3.61 -17.50 0.35
N ASN A 118 4.27 -17.32 -0.80
CA ASN A 118 4.51 -18.37 -1.79
C ASN A 118 5.50 -19.44 -1.33
N GLN A 119 6.22 -19.23 -0.22
CA GLN A 119 7.09 -20.24 0.40
C GLN A 119 6.35 -21.19 1.35
N THR A 120 5.04 -20.97 1.57
CA THR A 120 4.27 -21.82 2.49
C THR A 120 4.18 -23.27 1.98
N PRO A 121 4.44 -24.28 2.84
CA PRO A 121 4.22 -25.69 2.49
C PRO A 121 2.74 -26.11 2.59
N ARG A 122 1.87 -25.22 3.08
CA ARG A 122 0.46 -25.50 3.35
C ARG A 122 -0.40 -25.19 2.13
N LEU A 123 -0.88 -26.21 1.42
CA LEU A 123 -1.66 -26.09 0.20
C LEU A 123 -2.91 -25.21 0.37
N LEU A 124 -3.61 -25.30 1.50
CA LEU A 124 -4.78 -24.44 1.75
C LEU A 124 -4.42 -22.96 1.83
N ARG A 125 -3.27 -22.61 2.40
CA ARG A 125 -2.80 -21.20 2.40
C ARG A 125 -2.34 -20.74 1.02
N ALA A 126 -1.80 -21.64 0.22
CA ALA A 126 -1.46 -21.37 -1.16
C ALA A 126 -2.73 -21.11 -2.01
N ALA A 127 -3.79 -21.90 -1.79
CA ALA A 127 -5.03 -21.81 -2.55
C ALA A 127 -5.94 -20.63 -2.12
N PHE A 128 -5.91 -20.23 -0.84
CA PHE A 128 -6.79 -19.22 -0.27
C PHE A 128 -5.97 -18.07 0.31
N GLY A 129 -5.71 -17.06 -0.54
CA GLY A 129 -5.11 -15.81 -0.11
C GLY A 129 -6.12 -14.93 0.64
N SER A 130 -5.63 -13.99 1.44
CA SER A 130 -6.44 -12.97 2.13
C SER A 130 -6.13 -11.59 1.57
N GLY A 131 -7.06 -11.01 0.79
CA GLY A 131 -6.94 -9.63 0.31
C GLY A 131 -6.88 -8.61 1.46
N VAL A 132 -7.61 -8.87 2.55
CA VAL A 132 -7.54 -8.05 3.76
C VAL A 132 -6.13 -8.02 4.34
N PHE A 133 -5.46 -9.18 4.42
CA PHE A 133 -4.09 -9.24 4.90
C PHE A 133 -3.11 -8.58 3.91
N ALA A 134 -3.23 -8.88 2.62
CA ALA A 134 -2.31 -8.36 1.62
C ALA A 134 -2.32 -6.83 1.57
N GLU A 135 -3.50 -6.22 1.45
CA GLU A 135 -3.65 -4.76 1.42
C GLU A 135 -3.32 -4.12 2.77
N GLY A 136 -3.79 -4.73 3.85
CA GLY A 136 -3.51 -4.25 5.20
C GLY A 136 -2.04 -4.27 5.55
N TRP A 137 -1.33 -5.33 5.16
CA TRP A 137 0.12 -5.42 5.29
C TRP A 137 0.84 -4.28 4.57
N ALA A 138 0.50 -4.04 3.29
CA ALA A 138 1.15 -3.02 2.49
C ALA A 138 0.93 -1.60 3.06
N VAL A 139 -0.26 -1.32 3.62
CA VAL A 139 -0.52 -0.06 4.34
C VAL A 139 0.25 0.00 5.66
N TYR A 140 0.21 -1.06 6.46
CA TYR A 140 0.88 -1.14 7.75
C TYR A 140 2.39 -0.91 7.63
N VAL A 141 3.06 -1.54 6.66
CA VAL A 141 4.51 -1.41 6.53
C VAL A 141 4.96 -0.03 6.05
N THR A 142 4.10 0.77 5.43
CA THR A 142 4.44 2.17 5.13
C THR A 142 4.67 2.96 6.42
N GLN A 143 3.82 2.78 7.42
CA GLN A 143 4.02 3.39 8.74
C GLN A 143 5.26 2.83 9.43
N VAL A 144 5.44 1.51 9.44
CA VAL A 144 6.61 0.87 10.06
C VAL A 144 7.92 1.43 9.49
N MET A 145 8.00 1.61 8.18
CA MET A 145 9.19 2.19 7.53
C MET A 145 9.48 3.61 8.02
N LEU A 146 8.44 4.44 8.16
CA LEU A 146 8.58 5.81 8.66
C LEU A 146 8.99 5.82 10.14
N ASP A 147 8.37 5.00 10.97
CA ASP A 147 8.67 4.87 12.40
C ASP A 147 10.11 4.39 12.65
N GLU A 148 10.65 3.55 11.76
CA GLU A 148 12.05 3.10 11.79
C GLU A 148 13.03 4.11 11.16
N GLY A 149 12.54 5.28 10.73
CA GLY A 149 13.35 6.42 10.26
C GLY A 149 13.56 6.47 8.74
N PHE A 150 12.79 5.76 7.94
CA PHE A 150 12.80 5.96 6.49
C PHE A 150 12.33 7.38 6.15
N GLY A 151 13.10 8.10 5.36
CA GLY A 151 12.79 9.50 5.03
C GLY A 151 13.55 10.52 5.89
N ASP A 152 14.36 10.09 6.88
CA ASP A 152 15.25 10.95 7.69
C ASP A 152 14.54 12.18 8.29
N GLY A 153 13.25 12.05 8.68
CA GLY A 153 12.46 13.12 9.29
C GLY A 153 11.86 14.11 8.27
N ASP A 154 11.70 13.73 7.00
CA ASP A 154 10.94 14.52 6.01
C ASP A 154 9.46 14.64 6.42
N LEU A 155 9.09 15.73 7.09
CA LEU A 155 7.71 16.01 7.50
C LEU A 155 6.72 16.04 6.33
N ALA A 156 7.18 16.36 5.12
CA ALA A 156 6.33 16.33 3.94
C ALA A 156 6.03 14.88 3.49
N LEU A 157 6.98 13.97 3.65
CA LEU A 157 6.74 12.54 3.44
C LEU A 157 5.75 12.00 4.46
N GLU A 158 5.88 12.34 5.73
CA GLU A 158 4.93 11.97 6.78
C GLU A 158 3.53 12.52 6.48
N LEU A 159 3.42 13.78 6.03
CA LEU A 159 2.13 14.36 5.67
C LEU A 159 1.48 13.65 4.48
N VAL A 160 2.25 13.27 3.46
CA VAL A 160 1.75 12.50 2.31
C VAL A 160 1.32 11.10 2.76
N HIS A 161 2.04 10.47 3.68
CA HIS A 161 1.64 9.19 4.29
C HIS A 161 0.29 9.31 5.01
N TRP A 162 0.09 10.33 5.85
CA TRP A 162 -1.18 10.54 6.54
C TRP A 162 -2.32 10.87 5.58
N LYS A 163 -2.06 11.59 4.49
CA LYS A 163 -3.04 11.80 3.41
C LYS A 163 -3.40 10.45 2.75
N PHE A 164 -2.40 9.61 2.47
CA PHE A 164 -2.62 8.26 1.94
C PHE A 164 -3.44 7.39 2.90
N TYR A 165 -3.14 7.44 4.19
CA TYR A 165 -3.89 6.70 5.21
C TYR A 165 -5.35 7.20 5.33
N LEU A 166 -5.55 8.52 5.29
CA LEU A 166 -6.89 9.11 5.24
C LEU A 166 -7.69 8.64 4.01
N ARG A 167 -7.02 8.45 2.88
CA ARG A 167 -7.61 7.85 1.68
C ARG A 167 -8.06 6.39 1.92
N CYS A 168 -7.31 5.61 2.69
CA CYS A 168 -7.72 4.25 3.06
C CYS A 168 -8.99 4.25 3.93
N ILE A 169 -9.10 5.20 4.86
CA ILE A 169 -10.31 5.40 5.68
C ILE A 169 -11.49 5.82 4.79
N ALA A 170 -11.29 6.81 3.91
CA ALA A 170 -12.31 7.26 2.97
C ALA A 170 -12.78 6.13 2.04
N ASN A 171 -11.87 5.26 1.60
CA ASN A 171 -12.20 4.09 0.80
C ASN A 171 -13.15 3.12 1.54
N ALA A 172 -12.92 2.88 2.83
CA ALA A 172 -13.79 2.02 3.63
C ALA A 172 -15.18 2.63 3.82
N LEU A 173 -15.24 3.94 4.09
CA LEU A 173 -16.51 4.67 4.20
C LEU A 173 -17.25 4.72 2.86
N LEU A 174 -16.53 4.91 1.76
CA LEU A 174 -17.09 4.95 0.41
C LEU A 174 -17.78 3.65 0.05
N ASP A 175 -17.11 2.51 0.28
CA ASP A 175 -17.67 1.19 0.00
C ASP A 175 -18.95 0.93 0.81
N ALA A 176 -18.90 1.17 2.11
CA ALA A 176 -20.06 1.05 2.99
C ALA A 176 -21.19 2.01 2.58
N GLY A 177 -20.86 3.26 2.28
CA GLY A 177 -21.82 4.28 1.86
C GLY A 177 -22.55 3.89 0.57
N ILE A 178 -21.83 3.37 -0.42
CA ILE A 178 -22.43 2.95 -1.71
C ILE A 178 -23.27 1.68 -1.53
N HIS A 179 -22.72 0.64 -0.90
CA HIS A 179 -23.32 -0.69 -0.92
C HIS A 179 -24.31 -0.97 0.22
N ALA A 180 -24.15 -0.30 1.37
CA ALA A 180 -25.05 -0.47 2.51
C ALA A 180 -26.08 0.68 2.63
N ASP A 181 -25.63 1.93 2.41
CA ASP A 181 -26.45 3.12 2.64
C ASP A 181 -27.02 3.73 1.35
N ASN A 182 -26.69 3.19 0.16
CA ASN A 182 -27.13 3.70 -1.16
C ASN A 182 -26.81 5.19 -1.36
N ARG A 183 -25.64 5.65 -0.90
CA ARG A 183 -25.16 7.01 -1.08
C ARG A 183 -24.88 7.31 -2.55
N ASP A 184 -25.16 8.55 -2.94
CA ASP A 184 -24.98 9.04 -4.31
C ASP A 184 -23.57 9.54 -4.62
N GLU A 185 -23.34 9.90 -5.88
CA GLU A 185 -22.07 10.41 -6.36
C GLU A 185 -21.68 11.73 -5.68
N ALA A 186 -22.63 12.62 -5.40
CA ALA A 186 -22.34 13.92 -4.78
C ALA A 186 -21.80 13.72 -3.36
N TRP A 187 -22.37 12.80 -2.60
CA TRP A 187 -21.82 12.40 -1.29
C TRP A 187 -20.43 11.79 -1.41
N ALA A 188 -20.25 10.87 -2.37
CA ALA A 188 -18.98 10.20 -2.59
C ALA A 188 -17.84 11.18 -2.96
N LEU A 189 -18.11 12.12 -3.87
CA LEU A 189 -17.15 13.16 -4.25
C LEU A 189 -16.86 14.11 -3.08
N ASN A 190 -17.87 14.50 -2.29
CA ASN A 190 -17.62 15.30 -1.10
C ASN A 190 -16.74 14.56 -0.07
N LEU A 191 -16.94 13.26 0.13
CA LEU A 191 -16.09 12.45 1.00
C LEU A 191 -14.63 12.43 0.50
N MET A 192 -14.43 12.16 -0.79
CA MET A 192 -13.10 11.96 -1.35
C MET A 192 -12.36 13.29 -1.59
N VAL A 193 -13.00 14.27 -2.22
CA VAL A 193 -12.37 15.55 -2.56
C VAL A 193 -12.46 16.54 -1.39
N GLY A 194 -13.66 16.71 -0.82
CA GLY A 194 -13.91 17.72 0.21
C GLY A 194 -13.32 17.36 1.58
N GLN A 195 -13.33 16.08 1.96
CA GLN A 195 -12.91 15.65 3.30
C GLN A 195 -11.57 14.91 3.33
N SER A 196 -11.16 14.28 2.22
CA SER A 196 -9.89 13.54 2.16
C SER A 196 -8.90 14.05 1.10
N TRP A 197 -9.16 15.22 0.53
CA TRP A 197 -8.25 15.98 -0.35
C TRP A 197 -7.68 15.18 -1.52
N GLN A 198 -8.48 14.26 -2.08
CA GLN A 198 -8.12 13.54 -3.31
C GLN A 198 -8.33 14.45 -4.52
N GLU A 199 -7.56 14.23 -5.57
CA GLU A 199 -7.76 14.93 -6.84
C GLU A 199 -9.11 14.51 -7.46
N GLU A 200 -9.85 15.46 -8.04
CA GLU A 200 -11.22 15.21 -8.50
C GLU A 200 -11.31 14.15 -9.59
N ALA A 201 -10.34 14.14 -10.52
CA ALA A 201 -10.30 13.14 -11.58
C ALA A 201 -10.13 11.71 -11.02
N GLU A 202 -9.25 11.54 -10.04
CA GLU A 202 -9.04 10.28 -9.30
C GLU A 202 -10.31 9.87 -8.53
N ALA A 203 -10.95 10.81 -7.86
CA ALA A 203 -12.18 10.57 -7.10
C ALA A 203 -13.33 10.08 -7.99
N LYS A 204 -13.51 10.66 -9.18
CA LYS A 204 -14.52 10.22 -10.16
C LYS A 204 -14.26 8.80 -10.67
N ALA A 205 -13.00 8.51 -11.03
CA ALA A 205 -12.61 7.16 -11.45
C ALA A 205 -12.83 6.13 -10.33
N LYS A 206 -12.48 6.50 -9.10
CA LYS A 206 -12.67 5.66 -7.93
C LYS A 206 -14.15 5.42 -7.59
N TYR A 207 -15.01 6.42 -7.73
CA TYR A 207 -16.44 6.24 -7.56
C TYR A 207 -16.99 5.19 -8.53
N LEU A 208 -16.59 5.27 -9.82
CA LEU A 208 -16.97 4.25 -10.80
C LEU A 208 -16.47 2.85 -10.40
N ARG A 209 -15.19 2.72 -10.02
CA ARG A 209 -14.61 1.47 -9.53
C ARG A 209 -15.37 0.93 -8.32
N ALA A 210 -15.69 1.78 -7.35
CA ALA A 210 -16.41 1.39 -6.13
C ALA A 210 -17.80 0.82 -6.43
N ARG A 211 -18.47 1.27 -7.49
CA ARG A 211 -19.75 0.72 -7.94
C ARG A 211 -19.63 -0.63 -8.64
N LEU A 212 -18.47 -0.94 -9.20
CA LEU A 212 -18.21 -2.19 -9.93
C LEU A 212 -17.65 -3.29 -9.02
N THR A 213 -17.17 -2.94 -7.83
CA THR A 213 -16.61 -3.88 -6.85
C THR A 213 -17.25 -3.65 -5.49
N SER A 214 -17.26 -4.66 -4.64
CA SER A 214 -17.73 -4.56 -3.25
C SER A 214 -16.73 -5.21 -2.31
N THR A 215 -16.55 -4.61 -1.12
CA THR A 215 -15.69 -5.09 -0.03
C THR A 215 -14.18 -5.09 -0.30
N GLN A 216 -13.72 -4.65 -1.47
CA GLN A 216 -12.29 -4.52 -1.75
C GLN A 216 -11.71 -3.23 -1.12
N LEU A 217 -12.40 -2.11 -1.23
CA LEU A 217 -11.92 -0.83 -0.73
C LEU A 217 -11.71 -0.77 0.80
N PRO A 218 -12.52 -1.44 1.65
CA PRO A 218 -12.26 -1.51 3.09
C PRO A 218 -11.02 -2.29 3.49
N THR A 219 -10.49 -3.17 2.63
CA THR A 219 -9.39 -4.08 2.97
C THR A 219 -8.12 -3.36 3.40
N TYR A 220 -7.84 -2.19 2.84
CA TYR A 220 -6.70 -1.35 3.19
C TYR A 220 -6.73 -0.93 4.67
N PHE A 221 -7.82 -0.30 5.09
CA PHE A 221 -7.97 0.20 6.45
C PHE A 221 -8.17 -0.93 7.46
N VAL A 222 -9.14 -1.82 7.22
CA VAL A 222 -9.46 -2.93 8.15
C VAL A 222 -8.25 -3.86 8.30
N GLY A 223 -7.56 -4.15 7.20
CA GLY A 223 -6.38 -5.00 7.22
C GLY A 223 -5.20 -4.38 7.97
N SER A 224 -4.93 -3.08 7.79
CA SER A 224 -3.86 -2.39 8.52
C SER A 224 -4.13 -2.37 10.02
N MET A 225 -5.38 -2.13 10.44
CA MET A 225 -5.79 -2.24 11.85
C MET A 225 -5.52 -3.63 12.42
N GLY A 226 -5.82 -4.69 11.64
CA GLY A 226 -5.51 -6.06 12.03
C GLY A 226 -4.00 -6.33 12.17
N CYS A 227 -3.18 -5.75 11.31
CA CYS A 227 -1.72 -5.87 11.40
C CYS A 227 -1.19 -5.19 12.68
N TRP A 228 -1.66 -3.99 13.00
CA TRP A 228 -1.30 -3.31 14.25
C TRP A 228 -1.75 -4.07 15.49
N GLU A 229 -2.94 -4.66 15.46
CA GLU A 229 -3.41 -5.49 16.58
C GLU A 229 -2.49 -6.71 16.80
N VAL A 230 -2.02 -7.35 15.74
CA VAL A 230 -1.06 -8.47 15.83
C VAL A 230 0.27 -7.97 16.40
N GLU A 231 0.77 -6.82 15.96
CA GLU A 231 1.98 -6.22 16.51
C GLU A 231 1.83 -5.92 18.01
N ASP A 232 0.74 -5.27 18.42
CA ASP A 232 0.48 -4.93 19.82
C ASP A 232 0.40 -6.18 20.71
N ARG A 233 -0.26 -7.23 20.23
CA ARG A 233 -0.28 -8.52 20.93
C ARG A 233 1.12 -9.13 21.09
N ALA A 234 1.92 -9.06 20.04
CA ALA A 234 3.30 -9.55 20.07
C ALA A 234 4.17 -8.73 21.05
N ARG A 235 4.02 -7.39 21.05
CA ARG A 235 4.73 -6.50 21.98
C ARG A 235 4.32 -6.76 23.44
N ARG A 236 3.03 -6.89 23.72
CA ARG A 236 2.53 -7.24 25.06
C ARG A 236 3.07 -8.59 25.55
N ALA A 237 3.07 -9.60 24.68
CA ALA A 237 3.61 -10.92 25.00
C ALA A 237 5.12 -10.88 25.30
N ALA A 238 5.85 -9.94 24.70
CA ALA A 238 7.27 -9.72 24.92
C ALA A 238 7.57 -8.76 26.10
N GLY A 239 6.55 -8.25 26.80
CA GLY A 239 6.72 -7.28 27.91
C GLY A 239 7.09 -5.87 27.46
N GLY A 240 6.97 -5.57 26.16
CA GLY A 240 7.27 -4.25 25.59
C GLY A 240 6.09 -3.27 25.65
N PRO A 241 6.34 -1.98 25.35
CA PRO A 241 5.28 -0.97 25.28
C PRO A 241 4.34 -1.26 24.10
N VAL A 242 3.05 -0.90 24.26
CA VAL A 242 2.02 -1.00 23.21
C VAL A 242 2.11 0.25 22.33
N ALA A 243 2.17 0.06 21.00
CA ALA A 243 2.33 1.16 20.04
C ALA A 243 1.02 1.92 19.79
N HIS A 244 -0.14 1.25 19.93
CA HIS A 244 -1.46 1.82 19.66
C HIS A 244 -2.42 1.64 20.82
N VAL A 245 -3.31 2.63 21.00
CA VAL A 245 -4.33 2.65 22.08
C VAL A 245 -5.44 1.65 21.76
N ASP A 246 -5.95 0.99 22.79
CA ASP A 246 -6.99 -0.03 22.73
C ASP A 246 -8.17 0.38 21.82
N GLY A 247 -8.16 -0.10 20.59
CA GLY A 247 -9.33 -0.22 19.75
C GLY A 247 -9.99 -1.57 20.04
N ALA A 248 -11.30 -1.62 20.07
CA ALA A 248 -12.11 -2.78 20.43
C ALA A 248 -11.54 -4.11 19.91
N GLU A 249 -11.44 -5.11 20.77
CA GLU A 249 -11.06 -6.48 20.40
C GLU A 249 -11.94 -6.98 19.24
N LEU A 250 -11.32 -7.21 18.09
CA LEU A 250 -12.01 -7.86 16.97
C LEU A 250 -12.02 -9.39 17.23
N PRO A 251 -13.18 -10.02 17.40
CA PRO A 251 -13.26 -11.46 17.63
C PRO A 251 -12.85 -12.23 16.36
N GLY A 252 -11.91 -13.16 16.48
CA GLY A 252 -11.68 -14.23 15.52
C GLY A 252 -10.45 -14.16 14.61
N SER A 253 -9.58 -13.15 14.69
CA SER A 253 -8.39 -13.05 13.84
C SER A 253 -7.20 -13.84 14.39
N ARG A 254 -7.16 -15.16 14.23
CA ARG A 254 -5.90 -15.90 14.33
C ARG A 254 -5.15 -15.78 13.01
N VAL A 255 -4.39 -14.71 12.84
CA VAL A 255 -3.43 -14.57 11.73
C VAL A 255 -2.09 -15.13 12.21
N GLU A 256 -1.81 -16.38 11.87
CA GLU A 256 -0.46 -16.93 11.96
C GLU A 256 0.33 -16.42 10.74
N THR A 257 1.27 -15.52 10.92
CA THR A 257 2.20 -15.08 9.88
C THR A 257 3.29 -16.15 9.67
N PRO A 258 3.44 -16.71 8.45
CA PRO A 258 4.57 -17.60 8.17
C PRO A 258 5.84 -16.78 7.93
N GLY A 259 6.93 -17.14 8.61
CA GLY A 259 8.29 -16.82 8.18
C GLY A 259 8.81 -15.42 8.50
N PHE A 260 8.19 -14.68 9.41
CA PHE A 260 8.71 -13.38 9.82
C PHE A 260 9.90 -13.51 10.77
N SER A 261 11.06 -13.02 10.35
CA SER A 261 12.13 -12.65 11.29
C SER A 261 11.58 -11.50 12.13
N ARG A 262 11.58 -11.64 13.46
CA ARG A 262 11.13 -10.58 14.37
C ARG A 262 11.88 -9.29 14.04
N PRO A 263 11.20 -8.14 13.95
CA PRO A 263 11.87 -6.85 13.93
C PRO A 263 12.95 -6.77 15.03
N LYS A 264 14.07 -6.09 14.78
CA LYS A 264 15.21 -6.07 15.72
C LYS A 264 14.83 -5.60 17.12
N HIS A 265 13.86 -4.68 17.23
CA HIS A 265 13.33 -4.21 18.51
C HIS A 265 12.50 -5.28 19.26
N LEU A 266 12.06 -6.34 18.59
CA LEU A 266 11.43 -7.52 19.20
C LEU A 266 12.43 -8.67 19.44
N ARG A 267 13.71 -8.56 19.01
CA ARG A 267 14.76 -9.55 19.25
C ARG A 267 15.45 -9.40 20.62
N ALA A 268 15.18 -8.30 21.33
CA ALA A 268 15.86 -7.96 22.61
C ALA A 268 15.06 -8.43 23.85
N VAL A 269 14.26 -9.51 23.73
CA VAL A 269 13.62 -10.19 24.87
C VAL A 269 13.82 -11.69 24.75
#